data_52cfe34b80d1845e038425bc43067fcb
#
_entry.id   52cfe34b80d1845e038425bc43067fcb
#
_cell.length_a   1.000
_cell.length_b   1.000
_cell.length_c   1.000
_cell.angle_alpha   90.00
_cell.angle_beta   90.00
_cell.angle_gamma   90.00
#
_symmetry.space_group_name_H-M   'P 1'
#
loop_
_entity.id
_entity.type
_entity.pdbx_description
1 polymer ?
#
loop_
_entity_poly.entity_id
_entity_poly.type
_entity_poly.pdbx_seq_one_letter_code
_entity_poly.pdbx_strand_id
1 'polypeptide(L)'
;MATHTDHPHDYPLYLAGQPHVTGQWLEVEDKYLQRCYARVALADAETLEQAIQAAVQAEAAMAALKPFQKQKILLHCVQRFQECRAELTELLIIEGGKPKRAAAAEVERLINTFQLAADAVTQMDQGRMMPLAVTAAACSYQGISKQVPIGAVSLISPFNFPLNLTAHKIAPAIAAGCPFVLKPASLTPISALKIAEILAETDLPAGAFSVLPCPREQADVLVTDDRFKLLSFTGSDVVGWDMKARAGRKKVTLELGGNAAVMIEADTEVNDALVDRLIGGAYNHAGQVCISVQRILVHRAIYTQLKDKLVSRLQSLRAADPRLDSALVGPMIKENEAVRLKKWLDQAVAEGATVLVGGEQ
;
A
#
# COMPACT_ATOMS: atom_id res chain seq x y z
N MET A 1 -19.30 2.17 23.60
CA MET A 1 -18.15 1.96 24.51
C MET A 1 -17.62 0.56 24.21
N ALA A 2 -16.55 0.45 23.46
CA ALA A 2 -15.91 -0.86 23.25
C ALA A 2 -15.23 -1.24 24.55
N THR A 3 -15.55 -2.42 25.07
CA THR A 3 -14.92 -3.01 26.25
C THR A 3 -13.44 -3.26 25.91
N HIS A 4 -12.56 -2.43 26.45
CA HIS A 4 -11.12 -2.69 26.38
C HIS A 4 -10.84 -3.94 27.23
N THR A 5 -10.58 -5.05 26.56
CA THR A 5 -9.98 -6.22 27.21
C THR A 5 -8.53 -5.87 27.55
N ASP A 6 -8.08 -6.18 28.77
CA ASP A 6 -6.71 -5.92 29.26
C ASP A 6 -5.64 -6.77 28.53
N HIS A 7 -6.02 -7.57 27.55
CA HIS A 7 -5.11 -8.40 26.77
C HIS A 7 -5.15 -8.00 25.28
N PRO A 8 -3.99 -7.94 24.61
CA PRO A 8 -3.92 -7.65 23.18
C PRO A 8 -4.64 -8.75 22.38
N HIS A 9 -5.27 -8.34 21.27
CA HIS A 9 -5.89 -9.28 20.33
C HIS A 9 -4.81 -10.05 19.56
N ASP A 10 -4.98 -11.36 19.42
CA ASP A 10 -4.08 -12.21 18.63
C ASP A 10 -4.63 -12.40 17.22
N TYR A 11 -3.83 -12.05 16.21
CA TYR A 11 -4.17 -12.24 14.81
C TYR A 11 -3.31 -13.36 14.19
N PRO A 12 -3.93 -14.36 13.55
CA PRO A 12 -3.19 -15.34 12.77
C PRO A 12 -2.59 -14.69 11.51
N LEU A 13 -1.54 -15.25 10.97
CA LEU A 13 -1.16 -15.08 9.58
C LEU A 13 -2.04 -15.97 8.68
N TYR A 14 -1.98 -15.78 7.37
CA TYR A 14 -2.71 -16.62 6.40
C TYR A 14 -1.72 -17.37 5.51
N LEU A 15 -1.69 -18.71 5.68
CA LEU A 15 -0.87 -19.62 4.89
C LEU A 15 -1.77 -20.41 3.93
N ALA A 16 -1.51 -20.34 2.64
CA ALA A 16 -2.27 -21.06 1.61
C ALA A 16 -3.79 -20.85 1.68
N GLY A 17 -4.23 -19.63 2.07
CA GLY A 17 -5.62 -19.26 2.22
C GLY A 17 -6.25 -19.62 3.57
N GLN A 18 -5.51 -20.20 4.51
CA GLN A 18 -6.01 -20.62 5.82
C GLN A 18 -5.34 -19.84 6.96
N PRO A 19 -6.07 -19.52 8.05
CA PRO A 19 -5.46 -18.92 9.23
C PRO A 19 -4.44 -19.90 9.84
N HIS A 20 -3.26 -19.36 10.17
CA HIS A 20 -2.16 -20.14 10.71
C HIS A 20 -1.47 -19.37 11.84
N VAL A 21 -1.05 -20.06 12.89
CA VAL A 21 -0.37 -19.50 14.04
C VAL A 21 0.95 -20.22 14.22
N THR A 22 2.03 -19.45 14.33
CA THR A 22 3.38 -19.95 14.69
C THR A 22 3.64 -19.65 16.18
N GLY A 23 4.76 -20.10 16.68
CA GLY A 23 5.21 -19.77 18.03
C GLY A 23 5.81 -18.36 18.19
N GLN A 24 5.94 -17.59 17.10
CA GLN A 24 6.54 -16.25 17.09
C GLN A 24 5.49 -15.17 16.89
N TRP A 25 5.61 -14.08 17.64
CA TRP A 25 4.65 -12.99 17.63
C TRP A 25 5.32 -11.62 17.43
N LEU A 26 4.62 -10.75 16.74
CA LEU A 26 4.95 -9.34 16.57
C LEU A 26 3.90 -8.52 17.33
N GLU A 27 4.36 -7.68 18.25
CA GLU A 27 3.49 -6.69 18.88
C GLU A 27 3.19 -5.53 17.92
N VAL A 28 1.92 -5.16 17.82
CA VAL A 28 1.44 -4.02 17.06
C VAL A 28 0.92 -2.97 18.03
N GLU A 29 1.53 -1.80 17.99
CA GLU A 29 1.20 -0.68 18.86
C GLU A 29 0.12 0.22 18.25
N ASP A 30 -0.75 0.75 19.11
CA ASP A 30 -1.49 1.96 18.83
C ASP A 30 -0.49 3.13 18.74
N LYS A 31 -0.37 3.73 17.55
CA LYS A 31 0.68 4.73 17.28
C LYS A 31 0.51 6.04 18.04
N TYR A 32 -0.72 6.36 18.44
CA TYR A 32 -0.96 7.56 19.24
C TYR A 32 -0.86 7.29 20.74
N LEU A 33 -1.45 6.19 21.21
CA LEU A 33 -1.46 5.85 22.64
C LEU A 33 -0.17 5.17 23.11
N GLN A 34 0.71 4.77 22.19
CA GLN A 34 2.01 4.11 22.46
C GLN A 34 1.87 2.90 23.37
N ARG A 35 0.84 2.08 23.12
CA ARG A 35 0.60 0.84 23.87
C ARG A 35 0.34 -0.31 22.92
N CYS A 36 0.66 -1.51 23.35
CA CYS A 36 0.35 -2.72 22.59
C CYS A 36 -1.17 -2.81 22.39
N TYR A 37 -1.60 -2.92 21.13
CA TYR A 37 -2.99 -3.12 20.73
C TYR A 37 -3.27 -4.57 20.42
N ALA A 38 -2.35 -5.23 19.72
CA ALA A 38 -2.53 -6.58 19.24
C ALA A 38 -1.18 -7.29 19.08
N ARG A 39 -1.23 -8.62 18.94
CA ARG A 39 -0.09 -9.42 18.49
C ARG A 39 -0.46 -10.13 17.19
N VAL A 40 0.52 -10.26 16.32
CA VAL A 40 0.37 -10.88 15.00
C VAL A 40 1.35 -12.04 14.88
N ALA A 41 0.89 -13.20 14.45
CA ALA A 41 1.76 -14.34 14.20
C ALA A 41 2.78 -14.02 13.09
N LEU A 42 4.04 -14.35 13.33
CA LEU A 42 5.14 -14.17 12.37
C LEU A 42 5.43 -15.48 11.63
N ALA A 43 5.55 -15.39 10.32
CA ALA A 43 6.05 -16.51 9.53
C ALA A 43 7.55 -16.73 9.77
N ASP A 44 7.95 -17.98 9.89
CA ASP A 44 9.33 -18.44 9.87
C ASP A 44 9.75 -18.92 8.46
N ALA A 45 10.97 -19.41 8.32
CA ALA A 45 11.49 -19.87 7.03
C ALA A 45 10.72 -21.07 6.47
N GLU A 46 10.24 -21.97 7.34
CA GLU A 46 9.44 -23.13 6.92
C GLU A 46 8.06 -22.68 6.40
N THR A 47 7.39 -21.79 7.11
CA THR A 47 6.11 -21.20 6.70
C THR A 47 6.22 -20.48 5.36
N LEU A 48 7.33 -19.72 5.14
CA LEU A 48 7.60 -19.06 3.86
C LEU A 48 7.78 -20.06 2.73
N GLU A 49 8.54 -21.13 2.95
CA GLU A 49 8.74 -22.19 1.95
C GLU A 49 7.41 -22.89 1.61
N GLN A 50 6.60 -23.24 2.61
CA GLN A 50 5.27 -23.83 2.39
C GLN A 50 4.37 -22.91 1.58
N ALA A 51 4.40 -21.59 1.84
CA ALA A 51 3.61 -20.62 1.09
C ALA A 51 4.05 -20.50 -0.37
N ILE A 52 5.36 -20.53 -0.63
CA ILE A 52 5.90 -20.50 -1.99
C ILE A 52 5.49 -21.75 -2.76
N GLN A 53 5.63 -22.91 -2.14
CA GLN A 53 5.21 -24.20 -2.75
C GLN A 53 3.71 -24.21 -3.05
N ALA A 54 2.88 -23.77 -2.10
CA ALA A 54 1.43 -23.70 -2.27
C ALA A 54 1.05 -22.77 -3.43
N ALA A 55 1.68 -21.58 -3.51
CA ALA A 55 1.43 -20.64 -4.60
C ALA A 55 1.79 -21.23 -5.97
N VAL A 56 2.95 -21.91 -6.09
CA VAL A 56 3.34 -22.56 -7.34
C VAL A 56 2.37 -23.70 -7.72
N GLN A 57 1.93 -24.50 -6.76
CA GLN A 57 0.95 -25.57 -7.00
C GLN A 57 -0.41 -25.03 -7.41
N ALA A 58 -0.78 -23.84 -6.97
CA ALA A 58 -2.06 -23.19 -7.30
C ALA A 58 -2.07 -22.52 -8.70
N GLU A 59 -0.94 -22.41 -9.41
CA GLU A 59 -0.86 -21.71 -10.70
C GLU A 59 -1.89 -22.18 -11.71
N ALA A 60 -1.99 -23.49 -11.92
CA ALA A 60 -2.93 -24.05 -12.90
C ALA A 60 -4.39 -23.81 -12.51
N ALA A 61 -4.75 -23.95 -11.23
CA ALA A 61 -6.09 -23.72 -10.73
C ALA A 61 -6.49 -22.26 -10.84
N MET A 62 -5.59 -21.33 -10.50
CA MET A 62 -5.79 -19.89 -10.63
C MET A 62 -5.93 -19.46 -12.10
N ALA A 63 -5.11 -19.99 -12.99
CA ALA A 63 -5.17 -19.74 -14.43
C ALA A 63 -6.45 -20.27 -15.08
N ALA A 64 -7.03 -21.34 -14.53
CA ALA A 64 -8.29 -21.93 -15.01
C ALA A 64 -9.55 -21.17 -14.60
N LEU A 65 -9.48 -20.28 -13.62
CA LEU A 65 -10.62 -19.46 -13.20
C LEU A 65 -11.15 -18.61 -14.36
N LYS A 66 -12.44 -18.74 -14.60
CA LYS A 66 -13.12 -17.96 -15.64
C LYS A 66 -13.33 -16.52 -15.19
N PRO A 67 -13.48 -15.57 -16.13
CA PRO A 67 -13.71 -14.15 -15.79
C PRO A 67 -14.81 -13.95 -14.75
N PHE A 68 -15.98 -14.58 -14.90
CA PHE A 68 -17.07 -14.44 -13.94
C PHE A 68 -16.74 -14.95 -12.53
N GLN A 69 -15.89 -15.97 -12.39
CA GLN A 69 -15.47 -16.51 -11.08
C GLN A 69 -14.55 -15.51 -10.38
N LYS A 70 -13.54 -14.98 -11.09
CA LYS A 70 -12.65 -13.93 -10.58
C LYS A 70 -13.41 -12.67 -10.20
N GLN A 71 -14.38 -12.26 -11.04
CA GLN A 71 -15.26 -11.13 -10.76
C GLN A 71 -16.10 -11.35 -9.49
N LYS A 72 -16.72 -12.54 -9.33
CA LYS A 72 -17.48 -12.89 -8.11
C LYS A 72 -16.64 -12.78 -6.86
N ILE A 73 -15.40 -13.28 -6.88
CA ILE A 73 -14.44 -13.19 -5.77
C ILE A 73 -14.16 -11.72 -5.41
N LEU A 74 -13.81 -10.91 -6.41
CA LEU A 74 -13.48 -9.50 -6.18
C LEU A 74 -14.69 -8.68 -5.68
N LEU A 75 -15.90 -8.94 -6.22
CA LEU A 75 -17.13 -8.28 -5.77
C LEU A 75 -17.55 -8.72 -4.36
N HIS A 76 -17.31 -9.98 -3.97
CA HIS A 76 -17.47 -10.40 -2.58
C HIS A 76 -16.60 -9.55 -1.65
N CYS A 77 -15.32 -9.37 -1.98
CA CYS A 77 -14.43 -8.51 -1.21
C CYS A 77 -14.95 -7.06 -1.13
N VAL A 78 -15.43 -6.49 -2.24
CA VAL A 78 -16.03 -5.15 -2.28
C VAL A 78 -17.18 -5.05 -1.27
N GLN A 79 -18.11 -6.01 -1.30
CA GLN A 79 -19.24 -6.04 -0.36
C GLN A 79 -18.75 -6.12 1.09
N ARG A 80 -17.84 -7.04 1.39
CA ARG A 80 -17.31 -7.23 2.75
C ARG A 80 -16.56 -6.00 3.27
N PHE A 81 -15.77 -5.31 2.43
CA PHE A 81 -15.12 -4.06 2.81
C PHE A 81 -16.13 -2.94 3.11
N GLN A 82 -17.25 -2.88 2.39
CA GLN A 82 -18.33 -1.94 2.68
C GLN A 82 -18.98 -2.22 4.03
N GLU A 83 -19.22 -3.50 4.35
CA GLU A 83 -19.78 -3.95 5.64
C GLU A 83 -18.83 -3.68 6.82
N CYS A 84 -17.52 -3.91 6.63
CA CYS A 84 -16.48 -3.71 7.65
C CYS A 84 -15.87 -2.29 7.66
N ARG A 85 -16.45 -1.33 6.94
CA ARG A 85 -15.88 0.03 6.75
C ARG A 85 -15.45 0.70 8.04
N ALA A 86 -16.26 0.64 9.09
CA ALA A 86 -15.97 1.26 10.37
C ALA A 86 -14.78 0.59 11.07
N GLU A 87 -14.72 -0.74 11.07
CA GLU A 87 -13.62 -1.53 11.63
C GLU A 87 -12.31 -1.24 10.90
N LEU A 88 -12.32 -1.27 9.56
CA LEU A 88 -11.14 -0.98 8.75
C LEU A 88 -10.63 0.45 8.95
N THR A 89 -11.54 1.42 9.13
CA THR A 89 -11.16 2.80 9.44
C THR A 89 -10.49 2.88 10.81
N GLU A 90 -11.03 2.22 11.82
CA GLU A 90 -10.45 2.21 13.18
C GLU A 90 -9.07 1.54 13.20
N LEU A 91 -8.88 0.43 12.48
CA LEU A 91 -7.57 -0.20 12.35
C LEU A 91 -6.51 0.74 11.77
N LEU A 92 -6.84 1.50 10.73
CA LEU A 92 -5.92 2.48 10.15
C LEU A 92 -5.55 3.61 11.12
N ILE A 93 -6.50 4.01 11.98
CA ILE A 93 -6.25 4.99 13.04
C ILE A 93 -5.27 4.41 14.07
N ILE A 94 -5.48 3.17 14.48
CA ILE A 94 -4.69 2.50 15.53
C ILE A 94 -3.29 2.18 15.03
N GLU A 95 -3.17 1.31 14.04
CA GLU A 95 -1.85 0.79 13.62
C GLU A 95 -1.06 1.77 12.75
N GLY A 96 -1.73 2.72 12.09
CA GLY A 96 -1.10 3.73 11.23
C GLY A 96 -0.98 5.12 11.84
N GLY A 97 -1.68 5.42 12.94
CA GLY A 97 -1.78 6.78 13.46
C GLY A 97 -2.48 7.75 12.50
N LYS A 98 -3.28 7.23 11.57
CA LYS A 98 -3.85 8.01 10.48
C LYS A 98 -5.09 8.78 10.95
N PRO A 99 -5.19 10.10 10.67
CA PRO A 99 -6.39 10.87 10.99
C PRO A 99 -7.66 10.23 10.41
N LYS A 100 -8.74 10.20 11.16
CA LYS A 100 -10.00 9.53 10.84
C LYS A 100 -10.52 9.79 9.43
N ARG A 101 -10.48 11.05 8.97
CA ARG A 101 -10.91 11.41 7.61
C ARG A 101 -10.02 10.77 6.54
N ALA A 102 -8.70 10.75 6.77
CA ALA A 102 -7.75 10.14 5.85
C ALA A 102 -7.86 8.61 5.87
N ALA A 103 -8.11 8.01 7.04
CA ALA A 103 -8.37 6.59 7.21
C ALA A 103 -9.64 6.16 6.44
N ALA A 104 -10.76 6.87 6.64
CA ALA A 104 -11.99 6.61 5.89
C ALA A 104 -11.82 6.73 4.37
N ALA A 105 -11.07 7.75 3.91
CA ALA A 105 -10.77 7.93 2.50
C ALA A 105 -9.91 6.78 1.94
N GLU A 106 -9.03 6.19 2.74
CA GLU A 106 -8.26 5.00 2.32
C GLU A 106 -9.14 3.77 2.16
N VAL A 107 -10.11 3.56 3.05
CA VAL A 107 -11.08 2.45 2.93
C VAL A 107 -11.90 2.60 1.64
N GLU A 108 -12.34 3.82 1.29
CA GLU A 108 -13.00 4.05 -0.01
C GLU A 108 -12.11 3.68 -1.20
N ARG A 109 -10.83 4.01 -1.12
CA ARG A 109 -9.87 3.65 -2.17
C ARG A 109 -9.64 2.13 -2.25
N LEU A 110 -9.59 1.42 -1.12
CA LEU A 110 -9.57 -0.05 -1.08
C LEU A 110 -10.75 -0.63 -1.86
N ILE A 111 -11.97 -0.19 -1.52
CA ILE A 111 -13.22 -0.63 -2.18
C ILE A 111 -13.16 -0.37 -3.69
N ASN A 112 -12.81 0.85 -4.07
CA ASN A 112 -12.70 1.24 -5.48
C ASN A 112 -11.65 0.43 -6.23
N THR A 113 -10.51 0.11 -5.61
CA THR A 113 -9.44 -0.68 -6.25
C THR A 113 -9.91 -2.10 -6.57
N PHE A 114 -10.62 -2.76 -5.65
CA PHE A 114 -11.20 -4.07 -5.90
C PHE A 114 -12.34 -4.02 -6.91
N GLN A 115 -13.18 -2.96 -6.88
CA GLN A 115 -14.22 -2.76 -7.90
C GLN A 115 -13.62 -2.62 -9.30
N LEU A 116 -12.62 -1.77 -9.45
CA LEU A 116 -11.93 -1.59 -10.74
C LEU A 116 -11.29 -2.90 -11.25
N ALA A 117 -10.73 -3.70 -10.35
CA ALA A 117 -10.20 -5.01 -10.70
C ALA A 117 -11.32 -5.97 -11.17
N ALA A 118 -12.47 -5.97 -10.48
CA ALA A 118 -13.64 -6.76 -10.88
C ALA A 118 -14.18 -6.36 -12.27
N ASP A 119 -14.20 -5.08 -12.56
CA ASP A 119 -14.64 -4.55 -13.86
C ASP A 119 -13.63 -4.89 -14.97
N ALA A 120 -12.34 -4.83 -14.67
CA ALA A 120 -11.28 -5.11 -15.63
C ALA A 120 -11.21 -6.59 -16.07
N VAL A 121 -11.63 -7.53 -15.21
CA VAL A 121 -11.55 -8.97 -15.49
C VAL A 121 -12.20 -9.34 -16.83
N THR A 122 -13.33 -8.74 -17.17
CA THR A 122 -14.07 -9.04 -18.40
C THR A 122 -13.37 -8.55 -19.66
N GLN A 123 -12.44 -7.60 -19.52
CA GLN A 123 -11.66 -7.03 -20.62
C GLN A 123 -10.30 -7.72 -20.80
N MET A 124 -9.74 -8.29 -19.74
CA MET A 124 -8.40 -8.90 -19.78
C MET A 124 -8.33 -10.18 -20.60
N ASP A 125 -9.43 -10.90 -20.73
CA ASP A 125 -9.50 -12.20 -21.43
C ASP A 125 -9.84 -12.07 -22.94
N GLN A 126 -10.02 -10.84 -23.43
CA GLN A 126 -10.28 -10.56 -24.83
C GLN A 126 -8.97 -10.68 -25.63
N GLY A 127 -8.93 -11.66 -26.55
CA GLY A 127 -7.82 -11.76 -27.50
C GLY A 127 -7.81 -10.57 -28.45
N ARG A 128 -6.62 -10.21 -28.94
CA ARG A 128 -6.45 -9.14 -29.97
C ARG A 128 -6.05 -9.76 -31.30
N MET A 129 -6.82 -9.47 -32.34
CA MET A 129 -6.43 -9.82 -33.71
C MET A 129 -5.23 -9.01 -34.15
N MET A 130 -4.25 -9.69 -34.74
CA MET A 130 -3.02 -9.08 -35.26
C MET A 130 -3.06 -9.10 -36.79
N PRO A 131 -2.89 -7.97 -37.48
CA PRO A 131 -2.78 -7.94 -38.94
C PRO A 131 -1.44 -8.56 -39.35
N LEU A 132 -1.47 -9.70 -40.02
CA LEU A 132 -0.27 -10.37 -40.51
C LEU A 132 -0.08 -10.23 -42.04
N ALA A 133 -1.10 -9.77 -42.78
CA ALA A 133 -1.08 -9.60 -44.24
C ALA A 133 -0.22 -8.38 -44.68
N VAL A 134 0.95 -8.21 -44.09
CA VAL A 134 1.92 -7.12 -44.43
C VAL A 134 2.91 -7.56 -45.51
N THR A 135 2.93 -8.86 -45.85
CA THR A 135 3.74 -9.43 -46.94
C THR A 135 2.91 -10.49 -47.67
N ALA A 136 3.22 -10.74 -48.94
CA ALA A 136 2.56 -11.78 -49.73
C ALA A 136 2.64 -13.18 -49.09
N ALA A 137 3.76 -13.50 -48.43
CA ALA A 137 3.97 -14.75 -47.74
C ALA A 137 3.08 -14.91 -46.48
N ALA A 138 2.66 -13.81 -45.87
CA ALA A 138 1.87 -13.80 -44.66
C ALA A 138 0.36 -13.53 -44.86
N CYS A 139 -0.08 -13.31 -46.10
CA CYS A 139 -1.45 -12.89 -46.42
C CYS A 139 -2.54 -13.92 -46.04
N SER A 140 -2.19 -15.19 -45.95
CA SER A 140 -3.10 -16.29 -45.55
C SER A 140 -3.14 -16.57 -44.05
N TYR A 141 -2.27 -15.90 -43.24
CA TYR A 141 -2.20 -16.12 -41.80
C TYR A 141 -3.07 -15.14 -41.03
N GLN A 142 -3.66 -15.64 -39.96
CA GLN A 142 -4.34 -14.83 -38.94
C GLN A 142 -3.62 -15.01 -37.60
N GLY A 143 -3.31 -13.90 -36.94
CA GLY A 143 -2.66 -13.90 -35.64
C GLY A 143 -3.65 -13.46 -34.56
N ILE A 144 -3.60 -14.13 -33.41
CA ILE A 144 -4.32 -13.72 -32.20
C ILE A 144 -3.31 -13.64 -31.05
N SER A 145 -3.24 -12.49 -30.39
CA SER A 145 -2.50 -12.36 -29.12
C SER A 145 -3.46 -12.47 -27.95
N LYS A 146 -3.08 -13.22 -26.91
CA LYS A 146 -3.85 -13.36 -25.68
C LYS A 146 -2.93 -13.14 -24.47
N GLN A 147 -3.41 -12.41 -23.46
CA GLN A 147 -2.76 -12.30 -22.16
C GLN A 147 -3.07 -13.56 -21.35
N VAL A 148 -2.05 -14.11 -20.70
CA VAL A 148 -2.18 -15.28 -19.84
C VAL A 148 -1.52 -14.99 -18.48
N PRO A 149 -1.97 -15.62 -17.37
CA PRO A 149 -1.33 -15.48 -16.08
C PRO A 149 0.18 -15.80 -16.15
N ILE A 150 0.99 -14.98 -15.48
CA ILE A 150 2.45 -15.15 -15.52
C ILE A 150 2.94 -16.27 -14.59
N GLY A 151 2.12 -16.70 -13.61
CA GLY A 151 2.47 -17.62 -12.54
C GLY A 151 2.47 -16.96 -11.17
N ALA A 152 3.11 -17.59 -10.19
CA ALA A 152 3.17 -17.10 -8.82
C ALA A 152 3.91 -15.73 -8.72
N VAL A 153 3.40 -14.83 -7.88
CA VAL A 153 3.96 -13.49 -7.70
C VAL A 153 4.25 -13.19 -6.23
N SER A 154 5.34 -12.47 -5.96
CA SER A 154 5.69 -11.97 -4.63
C SER A 154 5.33 -10.50 -4.49
N LEU A 155 4.69 -10.16 -3.35
CA LEU A 155 4.12 -8.85 -3.09
C LEU A 155 4.65 -8.32 -1.75
N ILE A 156 5.13 -7.08 -1.71
CA ILE A 156 5.60 -6.44 -0.48
C ILE A 156 4.94 -5.07 -0.38
N SER A 157 4.12 -4.85 0.64
CA SER A 157 3.37 -3.62 0.84
C SER A 157 3.97 -2.72 1.92
N PRO A 158 3.78 -1.38 1.81
CA PRO A 158 4.30 -0.39 2.75
C PRO A 158 3.34 -0.15 3.93
N PHE A 159 3.79 0.66 4.88
CA PHE A 159 3.02 0.99 6.08
C PHE A 159 2.03 2.15 5.90
N ASN A 160 2.29 3.06 4.98
CA ASN A 160 1.61 4.36 4.94
C ASN A 160 0.16 4.32 4.38
N PHE A 161 -0.14 3.36 3.52
CA PHE A 161 -1.49 3.03 3.05
C PHE A 161 -1.67 1.50 3.06
N PRO A 162 -1.72 0.88 4.24
CA PRO A 162 -1.59 -0.56 4.38
C PRO A 162 -2.78 -1.33 3.77
N LEU A 163 -3.97 -0.74 3.71
CA LEU A 163 -5.11 -1.31 3.00
C LEU A 163 -5.00 -1.09 1.49
N ASN A 164 -4.92 0.18 1.06
CA ASN A 164 -5.02 0.50 -0.36
C ASN A 164 -3.81 0.04 -1.18
N LEU A 165 -2.58 0.18 -0.67
CA LEU A 165 -1.40 -0.29 -1.40
C LEU A 165 -1.23 -1.82 -1.36
N THR A 166 -1.83 -2.50 -0.38
CA THR A 166 -2.02 -3.95 -0.42
C THR A 166 -3.04 -4.32 -1.49
N ALA A 167 -4.17 -3.60 -1.57
CA ALA A 167 -5.19 -3.82 -2.61
C ALA A 167 -4.63 -3.64 -4.02
N HIS A 168 -3.76 -2.64 -4.26
CA HIS A 168 -3.09 -2.41 -5.55
C HIS A 168 -2.22 -3.59 -6.02
N LYS A 169 -1.91 -4.52 -5.13
CA LYS A 169 -1.14 -5.73 -5.43
C LYS A 169 -2.04 -6.96 -5.53
N ILE A 170 -2.90 -7.16 -4.54
CA ILE A 170 -3.75 -8.35 -4.43
C ILE A 170 -4.84 -8.35 -5.51
N ALA A 171 -5.59 -7.26 -5.67
CA ALA A 171 -6.72 -7.21 -6.59
C ALA A 171 -6.33 -7.48 -8.05
N PRO A 172 -5.26 -6.84 -8.61
CA PRO A 172 -4.81 -7.17 -9.95
C PRO A 172 -4.20 -8.57 -10.06
N ALA A 173 -3.57 -9.13 -9.01
CA ALA A 173 -3.08 -10.50 -9.03
C ALA A 173 -4.24 -11.50 -9.20
N ILE A 174 -5.33 -11.32 -8.43
CA ILE A 174 -6.54 -12.14 -8.56
C ILE A 174 -7.17 -11.96 -9.94
N ALA A 175 -7.35 -10.72 -10.41
CA ALA A 175 -7.91 -10.43 -11.74
C ALA A 175 -7.10 -11.08 -12.86
N ALA A 176 -5.77 -11.05 -12.75
CA ALA A 176 -4.86 -11.70 -13.70
C ALA A 176 -4.82 -13.23 -13.59
N GLY A 177 -5.36 -13.81 -12.50
CA GLY A 177 -5.29 -15.26 -12.25
C GLY A 177 -3.92 -15.73 -11.75
N CYS A 178 -3.19 -14.90 -11.02
CA CYS A 178 -1.88 -15.19 -10.46
C CYS A 178 -1.99 -15.48 -8.97
N PRO A 179 -1.52 -16.62 -8.46
CA PRO A 179 -1.38 -16.86 -7.03
C PRO A 179 -0.27 -15.98 -6.46
N PHE A 180 -0.37 -15.64 -5.15
CA PHE A 180 0.57 -14.70 -4.57
C PHE A 180 0.96 -15.02 -3.12
N VAL A 181 2.17 -14.56 -2.76
CA VAL A 181 2.62 -14.46 -1.37
C VAL A 181 2.88 -12.99 -1.07
N LEU A 182 2.17 -12.44 -0.07
CA LEU A 182 2.28 -11.05 0.33
C LEU A 182 2.94 -10.94 1.70
N LYS A 183 3.96 -10.08 1.77
CA LYS A 183 4.53 -9.60 3.03
C LYS A 183 4.01 -8.19 3.32
N PRO A 184 3.18 -7.98 4.35
CA PRO A 184 2.81 -6.64 4.80
C PRO A 184 3.96 -5.94 5.53
N ALA A 185 3.86 -4.62 5.66
CA ALA A 185 4.77 -3.88 6.54
C ALA A 185 4.61 -4.34 7.99
N SER A 186 5.73 -4.53 8.70
CA SER A 186 5.70 -4.98 10.10
C SER A 186 5.08 -3.94 11.06
N LEU A 187 5.02 -2.67 10.65
CA LEU A 187 4.43 -1.60 11.46
C LEU A 187 2.90 -1.53 11.36
N THR A 188 2.32 -2.11 10.29
CA THR A 188 0.87 -2.07 10.00
C THR A 188 0.42 -3.37 9.33
N PRO A 189 0.59 -4.53 9.99
CA PRO A 189 0.29 -5.82 9.38
C PRO A 189 -1.20 -6.18 9.43
N ILE A 190 -1.96 -5.66 10.41
CA ILE A 190 -3.33 -6.08 10.68
C ILE A 190 -4.27 -5.75 9.52
N SER A 191 -4.11 -4.57 8.90
CA SER A 191 -4.88 -4.18 7.71
C SER A 191 -4.79 -5.20 6.58
N ALA A 192 -3.60 -5.73 6.30
CA ALA A 192 -3.42 -6.75 5.27
C ALA A 192 -4.01 -8.11 5.69
N LEU A 193 -3.94 -8.44 6.98
CA LEU A 193 -4.54 -9.68 7.52
C LEU A 193 -6.07 -9.62 7.46
N LYS A 194 -6.70 -8.46 7.65
CA LYS A 194 -8.16 -8.29 7.45
C LYS A 194 -8.57 -8.49 5.98
N ILE A 195 -7.75 -8.07 5.03
CA ILE A 195 -7.98 -8.42 3.62
C ILE A 195 -7.87 -9.94 3.42
N ALA A 196 -6.87 -10.59 4.02
CA ALA A 196 -6.69 -12.04 3.93
C ALA A 196 -7.85 -12.83 4.57
N GLU A 197 -8.38 -12.36 5.70
CA GLU A 197 -9.57 -12.92 6.35
C GLU A 197 -10.77 -12.93 5.40
N ILE A 198 -11.04 -11.81 4.73
CA ILE A 198 -12.13 -11.69 3.76
C ILE A 198 -11.87 -12.54 2.50
N LEU A 199 -10.62 -12.63 2.04
CA LEU A 199 -10.27 -13.52 0.93
C LEU A 199 -10.49 -15.00 1.27
N ALA A 200 -10.27 -15.40 2.51
CA ALA A 200 -10.51 -16.78 2.96
C ALA A 200 -11.99 -17.18 2.96
N GLU A 201 -12.92 -16.21 2.90
CA GLU A 201 -14.36 -16.46 2.72
C GLU A 201 -14.73 -16.81 1.27
N THR A 202 -13.82 -16.66 0.31
CA THR A 202 -14.11 -16.76 -1.14
C THR A 202 -13.79 -18.14 -1.71
N ASP A 203 -14.25 -18.36 -2.94
CA ASP A 203 -13.97 -19.58 -3.73
C ASP A 203 -12.56 -19.56 -4.38
N LEU A 204 -11.59 -18.81 -3.84
CA LEU A 204 -10.21 -18.87 -4.31
C LEU A 204 -9.65 -20.29 -4.16
N PRO A 205 -8.92 -20.83 -5.15
CA PRO A 205 -8.28 -22.12 -5.04
C PRO A 205 -7.35 -22.22 -3.82
N ALA A 206 -7.26 -23.41 -3.23
CA ALA A 206 -6.30 -23.66 -2.17
C ALA A 206 -4.88 -23.29 -2.61
N GLY A 207 -4.13 -22.60 -1.76
CA GLY A 207 -2.79 -22.11 -2.09
C GLY A 207 -2.75 -20.83 -2.93
N ALA A 208 -3.89 -20.29 -3.38
CA ALA A 208 -3.95 -19.10 -4.22
C ALA A 208 -3.32 -17.87 -3.58
N PHE A 209 -3.34 -17.77 -2.24
CA PHE A 209 -2.74 -16.66 -1.54
C PHE A 209 -2.17 -17.05 -0.17
N SER A 210 -1.13 -16.31 0.22
CA SER A 210 -0.64 -16.26 1.59
C SER A 210 -0.33 -14.82 1.96
N VAL A 211 -0.64 -14.42 3.21
CA VAL A 211 -0.31 -13.11 3.78
C VAL A 211 0.50 -13.32 5.04
N LEU A 212 1.80 -13.04 4.94
CA LEU A 212 2.81 -13.49 5.89
C LEU A 212 3.59 -12.31 6.48
N PRO A 213 3.17 -11.76 7.62
CA PRO A 213 4.07 -10.95 8.44
C PRO A 213 5.32 -11.77 8.78
N CYS A 214 6.50 -11.23 8.48
CA CYS A 214 7.77 -11.90 8.79
C CYS A 214 8.88 -10.86 9.02
N PRO A 215 9.97 -11.22 9.72
CA PRO A 215 11.18 -10.41 9.84
C PRO A 215 11.76 -10.09 8.46
N ARG A 216 12.45 -8.94 8.37
CA ARG A 216 13.02 -8.47 7.10
C ARG A 216 14.02 -9.46 6.51
N GLU A 217 14.82 -10.07 7.36
CA GLU A 217 15.88 -11.01 6.99
C GLU A 217 15.30 -12.27 6.33
N GLN A 218 14.16 -12.74 6.81
CA GLN A 218 13.47 -13.90 6.25
C GLN A 218 12.71 -13.57 4.95
N ALA A 219 12.33 -12.31 4.76
CA ALA A 219 11.63 -11.87 3.56
C ALA A 219 12.49 -11.88 2.28
N ASP A 220 13.79 -12.06 2.39
CA ASP A 220 14.71 -12.03 1.24
C ASP A 220 14.37 -13.10 0.20
N VAL A 221 13.84 -14.22 0.62
CA VAL A 221 13.36 -15.28 -0.27
C VAL A 221 12.26 -14.81 -1.22
N LEU A 222 11.42 -13.86 -0.82
CA LEU A 222 10.39 -13.28 -1.70
C LEU A 222 10.99 -12.46 -2.85
N VAL A 223 12.23 -12.01 -2.68
CA VAL A 223 12.97 -11.26 -3.70
C VAL A 223 13.77 -12.21 -4.60
N THR A 224 14.45 -13.17 -4.01
CA THR A 224 15.48 -13.97 -4.70
C THR A 224 14.99 -15.28 -5.30
N ASP A 225 13.90 -15.87 -4.77
CA ASP A 225 13.41 -17.18 -5.23
C ASP A 225 12.87 -17.15 -6.66
N ASP A 226 13.45 -17.98 -7.54
CA ASP A 226 13.14 -18.03 -8.99
C ASP A 226 11.77 -18.63 -9.33
N ARG A 227 11.08 -19.23 -8.38
CA ARG A 227 9.71 -19.73 -8.57
C ARG A 227 8.72 -18.58 -8.79
N PHE A 228 8.93 -17.42 -8.17
CA PHE A 228 8.15 -16.23 -8.47
C PHE A 228 8.49 -15.65 -9.85
N LYS A 229 7.46 -15.19 -10.58
CA LYS A 229 7.57 -14.61 -11.91
C LYS A 229 7.55 -13.09 -11.92
N LEU A 230 7.05 -12.50 -10.83
CA LEU A 230 7.00 -11.05 -10.63
C LEU A 230 7.21 -10.72 -9.16
N LEU A 231 7.98 -9.65 -8.90
CA LEU A 231 8.08 -8.98 -7.62
C LEU A 231 7.38 -7.61 -7.72
N SER A 232 6.41 -7.35 -6.86
CA SER A 232 5.82 -6.02 -6.70
C SER A 232 6.17 -5.46 -5.33
N PHE A 233 6.96 -4.40 -5.31
CA PHE A 233 7.41 -3.72 -4.09
C PHE A 233 6.92 -2.28 -4.06
N THR A 234 6.44 -1.84 -2.89
CA THR A 234 6.19 -0.43 -2.59
C THR A 234 6.91 -0.07 -1.30
N GLY A 235 7.74 0.97 -1.33
CA GLY A 235 8.53 1.39 -0.18
C GLY A 235 9.62 2.40 -0.53
N SER A 236 10.74 2.40 0.21
CA SER A 236 11.85 3.31 -0.06
C SER A 236 12.60 2.95 -1.34
N ASP A 237 13.15 3.95 -2.00
CA ASP A 237 13.93 3.85 -3.23
C ASP A 237 15.20 2.98 -3.05
N VAL A 238 15.96 3.21 -1.98
CA VAL A 238 17.17 2.43 -1.66
C VAL A 238 16.86 0.92 -1.59
N VAL A 239 15.78 0.56 -0.88
CA VAL A 239 15.38 -0.85 -0.74
C VAL A 239 14.84 -1.41 -2.06
N GLY A 240 14.04 -0.63 -2.79
CA GLY A 240 13.45 -1.08 -4.06
C GLY A 240 14.50 -1.33 -5.14
N TRP A 241 15.49 -0.46 -5.27
CA TRP A 241 16.58 -0.63 -6.23
C TRP A 241 17.50 -1.80 -5.87
N ASP A 242 17.80 -2.02 -4.58
CA ASP A 242 18.52 -3.20 -4.11
C ASP A 242 17.74 -4.49 -4.44
N MET A 243 16.44 -4.55 -4.14
CA MET A 243 15.60 -5.70 -4.48
C MET A 243 15.60 -5.97 -5.99
N LYS A 244 15.47 -4.92 -6.82
CA LYS A 244 15.50 -5.07 -8.27
C LYS A 244 16.84 -5.66 -8.76
N ALA A 245 17.95 -5.24 -8.20
CA ALA A 245 19.27 -5.76 -8.54
C ALA A 245 19.42 -7.26 -8.25
N ARG A 246 18.72 -7.77 -7.21
CA ARG A 246 18.79 -9.16 -6.75
C ARG A 246 17.64 -10.06 -7.23
N ALA A 247 16.61 -9.49 -7.87
CA ALA A 247 15.41 -10.20 -8.27
C ALA A 247 15.61 -11.24 -9.41
N GLY A 248 16.80 -11.34 -9.99
CA GLY A 248 17.08 -12.29 -11.05
C GLY A 248 16.29 -12.00 -12.33
N ARG A 249 15.58 -13.00 -12.86
CA ARG A 249 14.82 -12.90 -14.12
C ARG A 249 13.37 -12.48 -13.95
N LYS A 250 12.91 -12.24 -12.71
CA LYS A 250 11.54 -11.83 -12.43
C LYS A 250 11.23 -10.48 -13.08
N LYS A 251 10.00 -10.28 -13.47
CA LYS A 251 9.49 -8.91 -13.69
C LYS A 251 9.47 -8.18 -12.34
N VAL A 252 9.81 -6.90 -12.34
CA VAL A 252 9.85 -6.09 -11.12
C VAL A 252 9.02 -4.83 -11.34
N THR A 253 8.04 -4.62 -10.45
CA THR A 253 7.26 -3.39 -10.36
C THR A 253 7.62 -2.69 -9.06
N LEU A 254 8.13 -1.47 -9.17
CA LEU A 254 8.55 -0.64 -8.04
C LEU A 254 7.67 0.60 -7.94
N GLU A 255 7.10 0.82 -6.76
CA GLU A 255 6.44 2.05 -6.35
C GLU A 255 7.26 2.64 -5.20
N LEU A 256 7.94 3.75 -5.44
CA LEU A 256 8.97 4.28 -4.55
C LEU A 256 8.59 5.67 -4.02
N GLY A 257 9.49 6.26 -3.24
CA GLY A 257 9.37 7.65 -2.80
C GLY A 257 9.52 8.63 -3.96
N GLY A 258 9.19 9.90 -3.69
CA GLY A 258 9.28 10.97 -4.67
C GLY A 258 9.75 12.27 -4.04
N ASN A 259 10.02 13.25 -4.90
CA ASN A 259 10.33 14.63 -4.54
C ASN A 259 9.48 15.57 -5.41
N ALA A 260 8.16 15.44 -5.26
CA ALA A 260 7.19 16.14 -6.08
C ALA A 260 7.24 17.65 -5.86
N ALA A 261 7.10 18.41 -6.95
CA ALA A 261 7.03 19.87 -6.93
C ALA A 261 5.67 20.34 -7.42
N VAL A 262 5.17 21.42 -6.80
CA VAL A 262 4.06 22.22 -7.31
C VAL A 262 4.61 23.54 -7.80
N MET A 263 4.26 23.94 -9.01
CA MET A 263 4.57 25.26 -9.57
C MET A 263 3.35 26.14 -9.48
N ILE A 264 3.54 27.36 -8.97
CA ILE A 264 2.50 28.36 -8.79
C ILE A 264 2.86 29.57 -9.66
N GLU A 265 2.10 29.78 -10.72
CA GLU A 265 2.32 30.82 -11.72
C GLU A 265 1.79 32.20 -11.27
N ALA A 266 2.23 33.25 -11.95
CA ALA A 266 1.96 34.65 -11.58
C ALA A 266 0.48 35.02 -11.56
N ASP A 267 -0.33 34.39 -12.40
CA ASP A 267 -1.78 34.62 -12.55
C ASP A 267 -2.64 33.77 -11.60
N THR A 268 -1.99 32.97 -10.74
CA THR A 268 -2.70 32.15 -9.75
C THR A 268 -3.27 33.01 -8.65
N GLU A 269 -4.58 32.91 -8.40
CA GLU A 269 -5.23 33.55 -7.27
C GLU A 269 -4.78 32.94 -5.94
N VAL A 270 -4.16 33.75 -5.09
CA VAL A 270 -3.68 33.30 -3.75
C VAL A 270 -4.83 33.43 -2.74
N ASN A 271 -5.73 32.42 -2.77
CA ASN A 271 -6.87 32.31 -1.87
C ASN A 271 -6.68 31.17 -0.84
N ASP A 272 -7.65 31.02 0.08
CA ASP A 272 -7.58 30.01 1.15
C ASP A 272 -7.68 28.57 0.59
N ALA A 273 -8.43 28.37 -0.50
CA ALA A 273 -8.56 27.07 -1.15
C ALA A 273 -7.21 26.55 -1.68
N LEU A 274 -6.39 27.45 -2.29
CA LEU A 274 -5.04 27.12 -2.72
C LEU A 274 -4.17 26.71 -1.51
N VAL A 275 -4.20 27.51 -0.44
CA VAL A 275 -3.41 27.24 0.78
C VAL A 275 -3.81 25.91 1.41
N ASP A 276 -5.11 25.65 1.59
CA ASP A 276 -5.61 24.40 2.16
C ASP A 276 -5.25 23.19 1.29
N ARG A 277 -5.25 23.35 -0.04
CA ARG A 277 -4.80 22.29 -0.98
C ARG A 277 -3.30 22.00 -0.86
N LEU A 278 -2.46 23.02 -0.72
CA LEU A 278 -1.02 22.86 -0.51
C LEU A 278 -0.74 22.18 0.84
N ILE A 279 -1.41 22.60 1.90
CA ILE A 279 -1.28 21.99 3.23
C ILE A 279 -1.76 20.53 3.21
N GLY A 280 -2.91 20.27 2.63
CA GLY A 280 -3.43 18.90 2.47
C GLY A 280 -2.48 18.00 1.67
N GLY A 281 -1.86 18.53 0.62
CA GLY A 281 -0.88 17.81 -0.19
C GLY A 281 0.45 17.55 0.52
N ALA A 282 0.89 18.46 1.40
CA ALA A 282 2.17 18.37 2.09
C ALA A 282 2.10 17.57 3.41
N TYR A 283 1.02 17.72 4.16
CA TYR A 283 0.92 17.21 5.55
C TYR A 283 -0.06 16.05 5.74
N ASN A 284 -0.70 15.57 4.65
CA ASN A 284 -1.53 14.36 4.74
C ASN A 284 -0.71 13.22 5.34
N HIS A 285 -1.28 12.53 6.33
CA HIS A 285 -0.63 11.44 7.06
C HIS A 285 0.80 11.80 7.54
N ALA A 286 0.95 13.01 8.11
CA ALA A 286 2.22 13.58 8.56
C ALA A 286 3.31 13.65 7.45
N GLY A 287 2.91 13.83 6.18
CA GLY A 287 3.82 13.87 5.05
C GLY A 287 4.35 12.50 4.60
N GLN A 288 3.94 11.40 5.23
CA GLN A 288 4.43 10.05 4.96
C GLN A 288 3.78 9.45 3.69
N VAL A 289 3.79 10.20 2.61
CA VAL A 289 3.10 9.89 1.34
C VAL A 289 4.07 10.03 0.17
N CYS A 290 4.10 9.04 -0.73
CA CYS A 290 5.00 9.05 -1.91
C CYS A 290 4.78 10.25 -2.84
N ILE A 291 3.55 10.77 -2.89
CA ILE A 291 3.14 11.96 -3.67
C ILE A 291 3.03 13.23 -2.83
N SER A 292 3.61 13.27 -1.63
CA SER A 292 3.60 14.46 -0.78
C SER A 292 4.17 15.67 -1.52
N VAL A 293 3.54 16.83 -1.36
CA VAL A 293 4.05 18.10 -1.89
C VAL A 293 5.28 18.50 -1.07
N GLN A 294 6.47 18.27 -1.61
CA GLN A 294 7.75 18.53 -0.91
C GLN A 294 8.37 19.86 -1.31
N ARG A 295 8.08 20.34 -2.53
CA ARG A 295 8.60 21.60 -3.05
C ARG A 295 7.48 22.45 -3.62
N ILE A 296 7.45 23.70 -3.25
CA ILE A 296 6.51 24.69 -3.80
C ILE A 296 7.35 25.76 -4.49
N LEU A 297 7.32 25.77 -5.83
CA LEU A 297 8.01 26.75 -6.66
C LEU A 297 7.03 27.85 -7.00
N VAL A 298 7.28 29.05 -6.48
CA VAL A 298 6.32 30.16 -6.57
C VAL A 298 6.88 31.29 -7.44
N HIS A 299 6.08 31.79 -8.38
CA HIS A 299 6.46 32.94 -9.16
C HIS A 299 6.71 34.17 -8.25
N ARG A 300 7.78 34.91 -8.54
CA ARG A 300 8.25 36.02 -7.70
C ARG A 300 7.19 37.07 -7.36
N ALA A 301 6.30 37.34 -8.31
CA ALA A 301 5.26 38.38 -8.14
C ALA A 301 4.27 38.06 -6.99
N ILE A 302 4.02 36.78 -6.72
CA ILE A 302 3.05 36.35 -5.69
C ILE A 302 3.71 35.64 -4.50
N TYR A 303 5.04 35.49 -4.51
CA TYR A 303 5.79 34.75 -3.50
C TYR A 303 5.51 35.21 -2.07
N THR A 304 5.62 36.52 -1.81
CA THR A 304 5.43 37.07 -0.46
C THR A 304 4.00 36.83 0.03
N GLN A 305 3.00 37.08 -0.82
CA GLN A 305 1.60 36.89 -0.48
C GLN A 305 1.30 35.42 -0.13
N LEU A 306 1.76 34.48 -0.96
CA LEU A 306 1.53 33.06 -0.71
C LEU A 306 2.28 32.58 0.54
N LYS A 307 3.55 32.96 0.67
CA LYS A 307 4.37 32.62 1.85
C LYS A 307 3.70 33.06 3.14
N ASP A 308 3.26 34.33 3.22
CA ASP A 308 2.69 34.87 4.47
C ASP A 308 1.36 34.21 4.82
N LYS A 309 0.51 33.93 3.81
CA LYS A 309 -0.73 33.15 4.02
C LYS A 309 -0.46 31.72 4.47
N LEU A 310 0.49 31.04 3.83
CA LEU A 310 0.85 29.66 4.16
C LEU A 310 1.43 29.56 5.57
N VAL A 311 2.36 30.46 5.93
CA VAL A 311 2.95 30.54 7.28
C VAL A 311 1.86 30.79 8.33
N SER A 312 0.98 31.76 8.12
CA SER A 312 -0.13 32.06 9.03
C SER A 312 -1.02 30.84 9.27
N ARG A 313 -1.35 30.09 8.21
CA ARG A 313 -2.19 28.89 8.31
C ARG A 313 -1.48 27.75 9.03
N LEU A 314 -0.18 27.57 8.79
CA LEU A 314 0.65 26.51 9.40
C LEU A 314 0.92 26.76 10.90
N GLN A 315 0.92 28.01 11.37
CA GLN A 315 1.14 28.33 12.79
C GLN A 315 0.14 27.63 13.73
N SER A 316 -1.07 27.36 13.27
CA SER A 316 -2.11 26.65 14.03
C SER A 316 -2.13 25.15 13.82
N LEU A 317 -1.35 24.61 12.84
CA LEU A 317 -1.32 23.18 12.56
C LEU A 317 -0.52 22.44 13.61
N ARG A 318 -1.12 21.44 14.25
CA ARG A 318 -0.48 20.57 15.24
C ARG A 318 -0.85 19.12 14.98
N ALA A 319 0.05 18.22 15.32
CA ALA A 319 -0.28 16.80 15.44
C ALA A 319 -1.29 16.62 16.58
N ALA A 320 -2.31 15.81 16.35
CA ALA A 320 -3.41 15.62 17.29
C ALA A 320 -3.81 14.14 17.35
N ASP A 321 -4.69 13.80 18.31
CA ASP A 321 -5.28 12.47 18.37
C ASP A 321 -5.99 12.17 17.04
N PRO A 322 -5.57 11.13 16.30
CA PRO A 322 -6.10 10.81 14.99
C PRO A 322 -7.59 10.41 15.01
N ARG A 323 -8.16 10.12 16.19
CA ARG A 323 -9.58 9.80 16.38
C ARG A 323 -10.48 11.03 16.29
N LEU A 324 -9.92 12.22 16.52
CA LEU A 324 -10.69 13.47 16.47
C LEU A 324 -11.06 13.84 15.03
N ASP A 325 -12.29 14.25 14.79
CA ASP A 325 -12.74 14.69 13.46
C ASP A 325 -11.99 15.94 12.97
N SER A 326 -11.45 16.75 13.90
CA SER A 326 -10.66 17.95 13.61
C SER A 326 -9.18 17.65 13.33
N ALA A 327 -8.69 16.44 13.55
CA ALA A 327 -7.31 16.10 13.33
C ALA A 327 -6.98 16.09 11.82
N LEU A 328 -6.03 16.93 11.42
CA LEU A 328 -5.47 16.95 10.06
C LEU A 328 -4.17 16.19 9.98
N VAL A 329 -3.38 16.18 11.05
CA VAL A 329 -2.08 15.51 11.14
C VAL A 329 -2.10 14.61 12.37
N GLY A 330 -1.77 13.35 12.18
CA GLY A 330 -1.55 12.37 13.24
C GLY A 330 -0.08 12.25 13.62
N PRO A 331 0.28 11.30 14.46
CA PRO A 331 1.68 11.03 14.79
C PRO A 331 2.45 10.48 13.59
N MET A 332 3.78 10.57 13.66
CA MET A 332 4.67 9.77 12.82
C MET A 332 4.51 8.28 13.14
N ILE A 333 4.82 7.43 12.17
CA ILE A 333 4.69 5.96 12.36
C ILE A 333 5.56 5.43 13.50
N LYS A 334 6.67 6.09 13.81
CA LYS A 334 7.53 5.85 14.96
C LYS A 334 8.46 7.04 15.24
N GLU A 335 8.92 7.15 16.46
CA GLU A 335 9.75 8.25 16.95
C GLU A 335 11.05 8.43 16.14
N ASN A 336 11.72 7.33 15.78
CA ASN A 336 12.97 7.40 15.02
C ASN A 336 12.82 8.16 13.69
N GLU A 337 11.62 8.16 13.08
CA GLU A 337 11.36 8.93 11.86
C GLU A 337 11.26 10.44 12.15
N ALA A 338 10.66 10.82 13.28
CA ALA A 338 10.65 12.22 13.71
C ALA A 338 12.08 12.72 14.00
N VAL A 339 12.89 11.93 14.71
CA VAL A 339 14.31 12.24 14.98
C VAL A 339 15.10 12.37 13.65
N ARG A 340 14.85 11.50 12.69
CA ARG A 340 15.49 11.57 11.37
C ARG A 340 15.13 12.86 10.62
N LEU A 341 13.85 13.24 10.63
CA LEU A 341 13.40 14.49 10.01
C LEU A 341 14.02 15.72 10.69
N LYS A 342 14.11 15.72 12.01
CA LYS A 342 14.78 16.81 12.75
C LYS A 342 16.23 16.99 12.30
N LYS A 343 16.97 15.87 12.16
CA LYS A 343 18.36 15.92 11.66
C LYS A 343 18.47 16.50 10.24
N TRP A 344 17.54 16.13 9.35
CA TRP A 344 17.52 16.69 7.99
C TRP A 344 17.22 18.19 8.00
N LEU A 345 16.30 18.63 8.84
CA LEU A 345 15.99 20.05 9.00
C LEU A 345 17.20 20.83 9.52
N ASP A 346 17.89 20.30 10.55
CA ASP A 346 19.09 20.94 11.12
C ASP A 346 20.22 21.04 10.08
N GLN A 347 20.40 20.01 9.26
CA GLN A 347 21.35 20.03 8.15
C GLN A 347 20.96 21.10 7.13
N ALA A 348 19.69 21.18 6.70
CA ALA A 348 19.24 22.19 5.75
C ALA A 348 19.47 23.62 6.30
N VAL A 349 19.23 23.84 7.59
CA VAL A 349 19.51 25.13 8.25
C VAL A 349 21.01 25.44 8.23
N ALA A 350 21.86 24.46 8.51
CA ALA A 350 23.31 24.61 8.45
C ALA A 350 23.81 24.94 7.03
N GLU A 351 23.08 24.47 6.01
CA GLU A 351 23.32 24.76 4.58
C GLU A 351 22.69 26.08 4.10
N GLY A 352 22.04 26.86 4.99
CA GLY A 352 21.50 28.19 4.68
C GLY A 352 19.99 28.26 4.49
N ALA A 353 19.23 27.21 4.78
CA ALA A 353 17.78 27.26 4.77
C ALA A 353 17.22 28.06 5.97
N THR A 354 16.07 28.66 5.78
CA THR A 354 15.35 29.38 6.84
C THR A 354 14.10 28.63 7.25
N VAL A 355 13.97 28.29 8.53
CA VAL A 355 12.72 27.72 9.08
C VAL A 355 11.73 28.85 9.29
N LEU A 356 10.59 28.78 8.62
CA LEU A 356 9.52 29.78 8.74
C LEU A 356 8.49 29.40 9.81
N VAL A 357 8.22 28.09 9.97
CA VAL A 357 7.25 27.55 10.94
C VAL A 357 7.68 26.15 11.33
N GLY A 358 7.48 25.76 12.59
CA GLY A 358 7.76 24.43 13.10
C GLY A 358 9.25 24.17 13.26
N GLY A 359 9.65 22.91 13.13
CA GLY A 359 11.05 22.48 13.30
C GLY A 359 11.42 22.12 14.74
N GLU A 360 10.45 22.17 15.66
CA GLU A 360 10.56 21.67 17.03
C GLU A 360 9.94 20.26 17.12
N GLN A 361 10.44 19.47 18.04
CA GLN A 361 9.98 18.11 18.31
C GLN A 361 9.03 18.08 19.50
#